data_39c094aaa5dce5daa040dfc697ef8d95
#
_entry.id   39c094aaa5dce5daa040dfc697ef8d95
#
_cell.length_a   1.000
_cell.length_b   1.000
_cell.length_c   1.000
_cell.angle_alpha   90.00
_cell.angle_beta   90.00
_cell.angle_gamma   90.00
#
_symmetry.space_group_name_H-M   'P 1'
#
loop_
_entity.id
_entity.type
_entity.pdbx_description
1 polymer ?
#
loop_
_entity_poly.entity_id
_entity_poly.type
_entity_poly.pdbx_seq_one_letter_code
_entity_poly.pdbx_strand_id
1 'polypeptide(L)'
;MKKLLIGCLILLTSACQSTTPTPTPSLFPTSTPPPTPIPATASPEPSSTPEPSPTPFPRLFTEEFDGSLAGWVILQAGNDGVPNIKTEGSRLILQMDFPYIWLYALYGPEDYANIRIDAQFENRALTPSSAGLLCRYSEESGWFEYNVSADGTYNVLYGRWLSVGVAEYLPITDGTSRKIQPSGATQKIGLTCSDSTLWLYVNETLIRQVDVSSYELTEGKVGLAASSFENTPIVIGFDSITISEP
;
A
#
# COMPACT_ATOMS: atom_id res chain seq x y z
N MET A 1 7.54 7.71 -51.05
CA MET A 1 8.66 8.47 -51.62
C MET A 1 9.53 9.02 -50.51
N LYS A 2 10.82 8.55 -50.48
CA LYS A 2 12.05 9.26 -50.01
C LYS A 2 12.06 9.75 -48.56
N LYS A 3 13.09 9.57 -47.72
CA LYS A 3 14.49 9.00 -47.76
C LYS A 3 14.91 8.93 -46.28
N LEU A 4 15.33 7.90 -45.78
CA LEU A 4 16.66 7.40 -45.39
C LEU A 4 17.72 8.47 -45.19
N LEU A 5 18.24 8.64 -43.99
CA LEU A 5 19.59 9.15 -43.72
C LEU A 5 20.19 8.49 -42.53
N ILE A 6 21.24 7.76 -42.81
CA ILE A 6 22.21 7.07 -41.95
C ILE A 6 23.29 8.11 -41.55
N GLY A 7 23.77 8.09 -40.34
CA GLY A 7 24.95 8.86 -39.88
C GLY A 7 25.54 8.17 -38.63
N CYS A 8 26.39 7.32 -38.81
CA CYS A 8 27.85 7.13 -38.65
C CYS A 8 28.39 7.61 -37.29
N LEU A 9 28.65 6.73 -36.46
CA LEU A 9 29.74 6.16 -35.67
C LEU A 9 31.05 6.99 -35.62
N ILE A 10 31.52 7.39 -34.43
CA ILE A 10 32.96 7.54 -34.11
C ILE A 10 33.20 7.07 -32.67
N LEU A 11 33.96 5.97 -32.55
CA LEU A 11 34.63 5.47 -31.36
C LEU A 11 35.95 6.25 -31.17
N LEU A 12 36.18 6.75 -29.96
CA LEU A 12 37.47 7.19 -29.49
C LEU A 12 37.84 6.45 -28.23
N THR A 13 38.74 5.50 -28.37
CA THR A 13 39.47 4.82 -27.29
C THR A 13 40.69 5.64 -26.89
N SER A 14 40.77 6.06 -25.62
CA SER A 14 41.97 6.60 -25.01
C SER A 14 42.52 5.60 -24.02
N ALA A 15 43.65 5.04 -24.33
CA ALA A 15 44.48 4.21 -23.45
C ALA A 15 45.39 5.11 -22.60
N CYS A 16 45.30 5.01 -21.27
CA CYS A 16 46.28 5.56 -20.36
C CYS A 16 47.26 4.46 -19.94
N GLN A 17 48.54 4.64 -20.30
CA GLN A 17 49.64 3.82 -19.85
C GLN A 17 50.09 4.26 -18.45
N SER A 18 50.17 3.31 -17.52
CA SER A 18 50.75 3.48 -16.19
C SER A 18 52.25 3.21 -16.25
N THR A 19 53.03 4.19 -15.88
CA THR A 19 54.48 4.05 -15.70
C THR A 19 54.78 3.62 -14.26
N THR A 20 55.49 2.52 -14.12
CA THR A 20 55.96 1.96 -12.84
C THR A 20 57.27 2.64 -12.42
N PRO A 21 57.42 3.14 -11.18
CA PRO A 21 58.72 3.65 -10.70
C PRO A 21 59.61 2.50 -10.19
N THR A 22 60.85 2.58 -10.57
CA THR A 22 61.97 1.71 -10.16
C THR A 22 62.33 1.91 -8.66
N PRO A 23 62.56 0.86 -7.85
CA PRO A 23 62.94 1.02 -6.46
C PRO A 23 64.44 1.34 -6.31
N THR A 24 64.69 2.37 -5.51
CA THR A 24 66.08 2.74 -5.07
C THR A 24 66.47 1.87 -3.89
N PRO A 25 67.72 1.32 -3.82
CA PRO A 25 68.18 0.53 -2.68
C PRO A 25 68.48 1.41 -1.45
N SER A 26 67.81 1.10 -0.34
CA SER A 26 68.02 1.73 0.97
C SER A 26 69.06 0.96 1.77
N LEU A 27 70.06 1.69 2.30
CA LEU A 27 71.09 1.19 3.21
C LEU A 27 70.43 0.83 4.56
N PHE A 28 70.81 -0.33 5.09
CA PHE A 28 70.31 -0.86 6.36
C PHE A 28 70.79 -0.06 7.57
N PRO A 29 69.94 0.41 8.46
CA PRO A 29 70.33 0.84 9.79
C PRO A 29 70.37 -0.35 10.77
N THR A 30 71.36 -0.33 11.63
CA THR A 30 71.64 -1.29 12.68
C THR A 30 70.44 -1.47 13.63
N SER A 31 70.04 -2.73 13.87
CA SER A 31 68.98 -3.10 14.74
C SER A 31 69.27 -2.91 16.23
N THR A 32 68.52 -2.04 16.88
CA THR A 32 68.38 -2.00 18.34
C THR A 32 67.38 -3.07 18.78
N PRO A 33 67.67 -3.88 19.82
CA PRO A 33 66.67 -4.90 20.23
C PRO A 33 65.38 -4.24 20.74
N PRO A 34 64.22 -4.80 20.40
CA PRO A 34 62.95 -4.24 20.82
C PRO A 34 62.72 -4.46 22.33
N PRO A 35 62.04 -3.50 23.00
CA PRO A 35 61.64 -3.68 24.39
C PRO A 35 60.64 -4.84 24.52
N THR A 36 60.80 -5.61 25.58
CA THR A 36 59.88 -6.72 25.92
C THR A 36 58.47 -6.21 26.04
N PRO A 37 57.45 -6.79 25.33
CA PRO A 37 56.07 -6.36 25.43
C PRO A 37 55.51 -6.69 26.82
N ILE A 38 54.97 -5.67 27.47
CA ILE A 38 54.16 -5.84 28.66
C ILE A 38 52.84 -6.48 28.20
N PRO A 39 52.37 -7.59 28.81
CA PRO A 39 51.09 -8.19 28.44
C PRO A 39 49.96 -7.17 28.65
N ALA A 40 49.28 -6.80 27.56
CA ALA A 40 48.09 -5.98 27.63
C ALA A 40 47.00 -6.72 28.41
N THR A 41 46.58 -6.14 29.51
CA THR A 41 45.35 -6.59 30.21
C THR A 41 44.20 -6.47 29.25
N ALA A 42 43.57 -7.59 28.89
CA ALA A 42 42.40 -7.62 28.04
C ALA A 42 41.28 -6.76 28.68
N SER A 43 40.96 -5.66 28.01
CA SER A 43 39.76 -4.88 28.37
C SER A 43 38.55 -5.76 28.15
N PRO A 44 37.56 -5.82 29.09
CA PRO A 44 36.35 -6.61 28.86
C PRO A 44 35.65 -6.11 27.58
N GLU A 45 35.39 -7.03 26.67
CA GLU A 45 34.64 -6.79 25.46
C GLU A 45 33.24 -6.27 25.85
N PRO A 46 32.77 -5.14 25.28
CA PRO A 46 31.42 -4.64 25.59
C PRO A 46 30.41 -5.70 25.24
N SER A 47 29.66 -6.16 26.26
CA SER A 47 28.54 -7.08 26.06
C SER A 47 27.56 -6.45 25.09
N SER A 48 27.27 -7.13 23.98
CA SER A 48 26.27 -6.66 23.01
C SER A 48 24.92 -6.53 23.71
N THR A 49 24.42 -5.31 23.84
CA THR A 49 23.05 -5.06 24.24
C THR A 49 22.13 -5.74 23.22
N PRO A 50 21.21 -6.62 23.64
CA PRO A 50 20.29 -7.26 22.70
C PRO A 50 19.52 -6.17 21.97
N GLU A 51 19.53 -6.24 20.63
CA GLU A 51 18.73 -5.38 19.78
C GLU A 51 17.24 -5.61 20.12
N PRO A 52 16.43 -4.55 20.33
CA PRO A 52 15.04 -4.71 20.63
C PRO A 52 14.36 -5.49 19.51
N SER A 53 13.70 -6.61 19.86
CA SER A 53 12.91 -7.40 18.94
C SER A 53 11.77 -6.51 18.39
N PRO A 54 11.51 -6.51 17.09
CA PRO A 54 10.42 -5.72 16.52
C PRO A 54 9.09 -6.15 17.17
N THR A 55 8.31 -5.17 17.60
CA THR A 55 6.96 -5.42 18.12
C THR A 55 6.10 -5.95 16.97
N PRO A 56 5.44 -7.10 17.13
CA PRO A 56 4.57 -7.64 16.09
C PRO A 56 3.40 -6.67 15.83
N PHE A 57 2.96 -6.59 14.59
CA PHE A 57 1.77 -5.83 14.22
C PHE A 57 0.51 -6.44 14.83
N PRO A 58 -0.45 -5.63 15.32
CA PRO A 58 -1.68 -6.13 15.90
C PRO A 58 -2.58 -6.74 14.83
N ARG A 59 -3.26 -7.85 15.19
CA ARG A 59 -4.24 -8.49 14.30
C ARG A 59 -5.59 -7.76 14.29
N LEU A 60 -6.06 -7.33 15.45
CA LEU A 60 -7.32 -6.58 15.61
C LEU A 60 -6.98 -5.22 16.24
N PHE A 61 -7.42 -4.14 15.62
CA PHE A 61 -7.04 -2.79 16.04
C PHE A 61 -7.91 -1.72 15.39
N THR A 62 -7.74 -0.50 15.87
CA THR A 62 -8.19 0.71 15.19
C THR A 62 -6.96 1.51 14.77
N GLU A 63 -6.88 1.88 13.49
CA GLU A 63 -5.90 2.81 12.95
C GLU A 63 -6.56 4.18 12.79
N GLU A 64 -5.96 5.22 13.37
CA GLU A 64 -6.44 6.61 13.34
C GLU A 64 -5.58 7.49 12.43
N PHE A 65 -4.60 6.89 11.72
CA PHE A 65 -3.71 7.57 10.78
C PHE A 65 -2.97 8.78 11.36
N ASP A 66 -2.67 8.75 12.64
CA ASP A 66 -1.93 9.80 13.36
C ASP A 66 -0.40 9.68 13.24
N GLY A 67 0.05 8.58 12.62
CA GLY A 67 1.45 8.22 12.45
C GLY A 67 1.84 7.88 11.01
N SER A 68 2.82 7.00 10.89
CA SER A 68 3.25 6.45 9.61
C SER A 68 2.32 5.32 9.15
N LEU A 69 2.25 5.08 7.85
CA LEU A 69 1.53 3.95 7.26
C LEU A 69 2.32 2.63 7.38
N ALA A 70 2.97 2.39 8.53
CA ALA A 70 3.70 1.15 8.76
C ALA A 70 2.75 -0.05 8.71
N GLY A 71 3.10 -1.07 7.94
CA GLY A 71 2.24 -2.24 7.72
C GLY A 71 1.18 -2.05 6.63
N TRP A 72 1.04 -0.86 6.05
CA TRP A 72 0.13 -0.62 4.93
C TRP A 72 0.88 -0.67 3.59
N VAL A 73 0.27 -1.33 2.62
CA VAL A 73 0.77 -1.43 1.24
C VAL A 73 -0.19 -0.70 0.33
N ILE A 74 0.34 0.21 -0.49
CA ILE A 74 -0.48 0.95 -1.45
C ILE A 74 -0.36 0.29 -2.81
N LEU A 75 -1.51 -0.02 -3.42
CA LEU A 75 -1.61 -0.53 -4.77
C LEU A 75 -2.46 0.39 -5.62
N GLN A 76 -2.17 0.42 -6.91
CA GLN A 76 -2.91 1.20 -7.90
C GLN A 76 -3.26 0.35 -9.11
N ALA A 77 -4.48 0.51 -9.60
CA ALA A 77 -4.93 0.00 -10.89
C ALA A 77 -5.49 1.12 -11.76
N GLY A 78 -5.52 0.90 -13.07
CA GLY A 78 -6.08 1.82 -14.06
C GLY A 78 -5.07 2.81 -14.61
N ASN A 79 -5.41 4.10 -14.59
CA ASN A 79 -4.54 5.17 -15.09
C ASN A 79 -3.22 5.22 -14.31
N ASP A 80 -2.11 5.50 -15.00
CA ASP A 80 -0.75 5.58 -14.46
C ASP A 80 -0.39 6.95 -13.83
N GLY A 81 -1.37 7.87 -13.76
CA GLY A 81 -1.22 9.14 -13.04
C GLY A 81 -0.88 8.91 -11.57
N VAL A 82 0.06 9.69 -11.04
CA VAL A 82 0.55 9.51 -9.66
C VAL A 82 -0.42 10.19 -8.68
N PRO A 83 -1.08 9.45 -7.77
CA PRO A 83 -1.93 10.03 -6.74
C PRO A 83 -1.10 10.68 -5.63
N ASN A 84 -1.69 11.64 -4.93
CA ASN A 84 -1.10 12.20 -3.72
C ASN A 84 -1.69 11.45 -2.49
N ILE A 85 -0.84 10.67 -1.83
CA ILE A 85 -1.21 9.86 -0.66
C ILE A 85 -0.41 10.34 0.53
N LYS A 86 -1.09 10.74 1.59
CA LYS A 86 -0.45 11.27 2.80
C LYS A 86 -1.30 11.04 4.04
N THR A 87 -0.67 11.08 5.19
CA THR A 87 -1.35 11.25 6.48
C THR A 87 -1.29 12.72 6.87
N GLU A 88 -2.42 13.32 7.18
CA GLU A 88 -2.53 14.73 7.58
C GLU A 88 -3.74 14.93 8.51
N GLY A 89 -3.50 15.52 9.68
CA GLY A 89 -4.55 15.81 10.66
C GLY A 89 -5.27 14.55 11.15
N SER A 90 -4.51 13.49 11.45
CA SER A 90 -5.02 12.16 11.82
C SER A 90 -6.01 11.61 10.78
N ARG A 91 -5.61 11.66 9.51
CA ARG A 91 -6.38 11.11 8.38
C ARG A 91 -5.45 10.54 7.31
N LEU A 92 -5.86 9.47 6.69
CA LEU A 92 -5.30 9.04 5.41
C LEU A 92 -6.01 9.78 4.29
N ILE A 93 -5.28 10.64 3.59
CA ILE A 93 -5.80 11.40 2.45
C ILE A 93 -5.37 10.72 1.16
N LEU A 94 -6.35 10.35 0.35
CA LEU A 94 -6.18 9.83 -1.00
C LEU A 94 -6.70 10.87 -1.99
N GLN A 95 -5.78 11.56 -2.68
CA GLN A 95 -6.12 12.54 -3.71
C GLN A 95 -5.71 12.01 -5.08
N MET A 96 -6.65 12.00 -6.00
CA MET A 96 -6.46 11.58 -7.38
C MET A 96 -6.80 12.73 -8.33
N ASP A 97 -5.78 13.23 -9.03
CA ASP A 97 -5.91 14.33 -9.99
C ASP A 97 -6.16 13.81 -11.43
N PHE A 98 -6.08 12.51 -11.61
CA PHE A 98 -6.31 11.82 -12.89
C PHE A 98 -7.55 10.92 -12.81
N PRO A 99 -8.30 10.78 -13.91
CA PRO A 99 -9.47 9.90 -13.96
C PRO A 99 -9.07 8.42 -14.05
N TYR A 100 -10.00 7.55 -13.69
CA TYR A 100 -9.89 6.09 -13.82
C TYR A 100 -8.70 5.50 -13.07
N ILE A 101 -8.50 5.96 -11.83
CA ILE A 101 -7.57 5.39 -10.86
C ILE A 101 -8.37 4.66 -9.79
N TRP A 102 -7.93 3.46 -9.46
CA TRP A 102 -8.34 2.68 -8.29
C TRP A 102 -7.15 2.55 -7.35
N LEU A 103 -7.29 3.07 -6.13
CA LEU A 103 -6.28 2.99 -5.08
C LEU A 103 -6.74 2.05 -3.99
N TYR A 104 -5.80 1.27 -3.50
CA TYR A 104 -5.98 0.36 -2.39
C TYR A 104 -4.91 0.61 -1.34
N ALA A 105 -5.33 0.75 -0.08
CA ALA A 105 -4.46 0.71 1.08
C ALA A 105 -4.75 -0.60 1.82
N LEU A 106 -3.86 -1.57 1.70
CA LEU A 106 -4.01 -2.91 2.27
C LEU A 106 -3.20 -3.02 3.55
N TYR A 107 -3.78 -3.59 4.59
CA TYR A 107 -3.05 -3.99 5.78
C TYR A 107 -2.30 -5.30 5.49
N GLY A 108 -0.98 -5.19 5.35
CA GLY A 108 -0.11 -6.25 4.84
C GLY A 108 0.25 -7.36 5.85
N PRO A 109 0.35 -7.09 7.19
CA PRO A 109 0.89 -8.08 8.12
C PRO A 109 0.06 -9.36 8.28
N GLU A 110 -1.27 -9.29 8.15
CA GLU A 110 -2.18 -10.38 8.50
C GLU A 110 -3.10 -10.77 7.34
N ASP A 111 -3.49 -12.05 7.29
CA ASP A 111 -4.59 -12.57 6.49
C ASP A 111 -5.78 -12.91 7.37
N TYR A 112 -6.98 -12.65 6.86
CA TYR A 112 -8.24 -12.78 7.59
C TYR A 112 -9.23 -13.66 6.82
N ALA A 113 -9.74 -14.70 7.48
CA ALA A 113 -10.82 -15.51 6.94
C ALA A 113 -12.19 -14.90 7.25
N ASN A 114 -12.49 -14.72 8.55
CA ASN A 114 -13.72 -14.09 9.01
C ASN A 114 -13.36 -12.82 9.77
N ILE A 115 -13.89 -11.69 9.29
CA ILE A 115 -13.49 -10.37 9.79
C ILE A 115 -14.57 -9.33 9.56
N ARG A 116 -14.64 -8.35 10.46
CA ARG A 116 -15.37 -7.11 10.29
C ARG A 116 -14.40 -5.94 10.13
N ILE A 117 -14.70 -5.10 9.15
CA ILE A 117 -13.96 -3.88 8.84
C ILE A 117 -14.94 -2.72 8.87
N ASP A 118 -14.65 -1.70 9.65
CA ASP A 118 -15.41 -0.46 9.68
C ASP A 118 -14.46 0.70 9.37
N ALA A 119 -14.84 1.60 8.47
CA ALA A 119 -14.07 2.81 8.20
C ALA A 119 -14.94 4.06 8.29
N GLN A 120 -14.40 5.09 8.94
CA GLN A 120 -14.98 6.42 8.94
C GLN A 120 -14.24 7.28 7.91
N PHE A 121 -14.98 7.97 7.07
CA PHE A 121 -14.39 8.77 6.00
C PHE A 121 -15.24 9.97 5.62
N GLU A 122 -14.60 10.92 4.93
CA GLU A 122 -15.23 12.05 4.26
C GLU A 122 -14.84 12.04 2.78
N ASN A 123 -15.82 12.06 1.90
CA ASN A 123 -15.61 12.26 0.47
C ASN A 123 -15.75 13.76 0.17
N ARG A 124 -14.64 14.44 -0.07
CA ARG A 124 -14.57 15.88 -0.33
C ARG A 124 -14.78 16.26 -1.79
N ALA A 125 -14.84 15.28 -2.67
CA ALA A 125 -15.08 15.52 -4.08
C ALA A 125 -16.54 15.92 -4.32
N LEU A 126 -16.74 16.91 -5.16
CA LEU A 126 -18.06 17.27 -5.68
C LEU A 126 -18.45 16.40 -6.89
N THR A 127 -17.56 15.56 -7.33
CA THR A 127 -17.67 14.71 -8.52
C THR A 127 -17.90 13.27 -8.12
N PRO A 128 -18.48 12.43 -9.00
CA PRO A 128 -18.62 11.01 -8.74
C PRO A 128 -17.27 10.36 -8.43
N SER A 129 -17.20 9.74 -7.26
CA SER A 129 -16.04 9.01 -6.76
C SER A 129 -16.54 7.99 -5.74
N SER A 130 -15.78 6.95 -5.48
CA SER A 130 -16.14 5.98 -4.48
C SER A 130 -15.09 5.84 -3.40
N ALA A 131 -15.56 5.59 -2.17
CA ALA A 131 -14.77 5.10 -1.06
C ALA A 131 -15.24 3.68 -0.73
N GLY A 132 -14.33 2.80 -0.36
CA GLY A 132 -14.67 1.41 -0.19
C GLY A 132 -13.80 0.66 0.81
N LEU A 133 -14.19 -0.59 1.02
CA LEU A 133 -13.52 -1.57 1.86
C LEU A 133 -13.21 -2.82 1.05
N LEU A 134 -12.06 -3.43 1.33
CA LEU A 134 -11.68 -4.72 0.75
C LEU A 134 -11.57 -5.78 1.82
N CYS A 135 -11.95 -7.01 1.44
CA CYS A 135 -11.61 -8.19 2.21
C CYS A 135 -11.16 -9.34 1.29
N ARG A 136 -10.45 -10.29 1.92
CA ARG A 136 -9.93 -11.49 1.26
C ARG A 136 -9.07 -11.17 0.03
N TYR A 137 -8.31 -10.06 0.10
CA TYR A 137 -7.39 -9.75 -0.98
C TYR A 137 -6.25 -10.75 -1.05
N SER A 138 -6.09 -11.32 -2.23
CA SER A 138 -4.95 -12.13 -2.65
C SER A 138 -4.51 -11.67 -4.03
N GLU A 139 -3.20 -11.56 -4.24
CA GLU A 139 -2.65 -11.18 -5.54
C GLU A 139 -2.99 -12.19 -6.63
N GLU A 140 -3.07 -13.47 -6.28
CA GLU A 140 -3.34 -14.57 -7.22
C GLU A 140 -4.83 -14.80 -7.46
N SER A 141 -5.65 -14.68 -6.40
CA SER A 141 -7.05 -15.13 -6.42
C SER A 141 -8.06 -13.99 -6.53
N GLY A 142 -7.63 -12.72 -6.30
CA GLY A 142 -8.51 -11.56 -6.33
C GLY A 142 -9.01 -11.13 -4.96
N TRP A 143 -10.08 -10.33 -4.93
CA TRP A 143 -10.63 -9.75 -3.70
C TRP A 143 -12.11 -9.41 -3.83
N PHE A 144 -12.77 -9.20 -2.69
CA PHE A 144 -14.07 -8.54 -2.64
C PHE A 144 -13.88 -7.07 -2.29
N GLU A 145 -14.62 -6.20 -3.00
CA GLU A 145 -14.59 -4.77 -2.82
C GLU A 145 -16.03 -4.24 -2.67
N TYR A 146 -16.31 -3.58 -1.54
CA TYR A 146 -17.55 -2.89 -1.27
C TYR A 146 -17.31 -1.39 -1.36
N ASN A 147 -17.98 -0.72 -2.28
CA ASN A 147 -17.86 0.70 -2.55
C ASN A 147 -19.15 1.45 -2.30
N VAL A 148 -19.04 2.67 -1.80
CA VAL A 148 -20.14 3.65 -1.72
C VAL A 148 -19.75 4.93 -2.43
N SER A 149 -20.74 5.55 -3.08
CA SER A 149 -20.57 6.81 -3.80
C SER A 149 -21.49 7.90 -3.23
N ALA A 150 -21.05 9.15 -3.33
CA ALA A 150 -21.76 10.30 -2.74
C ALA A 150 -23.14 10.58 -3.37
N ASP A 151 -23.48 9.94 -4.46
CA ASP A 151 -24.82 9.97 -5.11
C ASP A 151 -25.82 9.01 -4.47
N GLY A 152 -25.44 8.29 -3.41
CA GLY A 152 -26.28 7.33 -2.71
C GLY A 152 -26.22 5.92 -3.26
N THR A 153 -25.37 5.65 -4.24
CA THR A 153 -25.16 4.30 -4.81
C THR A 153 -24.13 3.51 -4.04
N TYR A 154 -24.21 2.19 -4.12
CA TYR A 154 -23.20 1.27 -3.67
C TYR A 154 -23.05 0.10 -4.64
N ASN A 155 -21.88 -0.53 -4.66
CA ASN A 155 -21.66 -1.77 -5.37
C ASN A 155 -20.76 -2.72 -4.59
N VAL A 156 -20.81 -4.00 -4.98
CA VAL A 156 -19.86 -5.03 -4.58
C VAL A 156 -19.27 -5.61 -5.83
N LEU A 157 -17.95 -5.65 -5.88
CA LEU A 157 -17.18 -6.15 -7.00
C LEU A 157 -16.32 -7.33 -6.54
N TYR A 158 -16.10 -8.27 -7.44
CA TYR A 158 -14.97 -9.16 -7.40
C TYR A 158 -13.89 -8.60 -8.31
N GLY A 159 -12.74 -8.24 -7.71
CA GLY A 159 -11.57 -7.75 -8.43
C GLY A 159 -10.53 -8.84 -8.59
N ARG A 160 -9.78 -8.83 -9.68
CA ARG A 160 -8.58 -9.65 -9.85
C ARG A 160 -7.55 -8.95 -10.74
N TRP A 161 -6.28 -9.21 -10.48
CA TRP A 161 -5.22 -8.71 -11.33
C TRP A 161 -5.13 -9.52 -12.64
N LEU A 162 -5.07 -8.81 -13.76
CA LEU A 162 -4.70 -9.38 -15.05
C LEU A 162 -3.20 -9.23 -15.32
N SER A 163 -2.62 -8.14 -14.83
CA SER A 163 -1.18 -7.85 -14.80
C SER A 163 -0.93 -6.70 -13.81
N VAL A 164 0.33 -6.35 -13.59
CA VAL A 164 0.68 -5.21 -12.72
C VAL A 164 -0.02 -3.93 -13.17
N GLY A 165 -0.78 -3.31 -12.28
CA GLY A 165 -1.54 -2.09 -12.53
C GLY A 165 -2.81 -2.26 -13.38
N VAL A 166 -3.14 -3.48 -13.82
CA VAL A 166 -4.34 -3.77 -14.61
C VAL A 166 -5.21 -4.77 -13.88
N ALA A 167 -6.37 -4.33 -13.43
CA ALA A 167 -7.34 -5.19 -12.76
C ALA A 167 -8.61 -5.36 -13.62
N GLU A 168 -9.25 -6.51 -13.47
CA GLU A 168 -10.59 -6.77 -13.95
C GLU A 168 -11.57 -6.70 -12.78
N TYR A 169 -12.74 -6.14 -13.02
CA TYR A 169 -13.80 -6.01 -12.01
C TYR A 169 -15.08 -6.64 -12.52
N LEU A 170 -15.54 -7.66 -11.82
CA LEU A 170 -16.81 -8.32 -12.09
C LEU A 170 -17.85 -7.86 -11.07
N PRO A 171 -18.96 -7.24 -11.47
CA PRO A 171 -20.00 -6.81 -10.56
C PRO A 171 -20.71 -8.03 -9.94
N ILE A 172 -20.80 -8.04 -8.61
CA ILE A 172 -21.56 -9.04 -7.84
C ILE A 172 -22.97 -8.52 -7.58
N THR A 173 -23.07 -7.30 -7.08
CA THR A 173 -24.35 -6.61 -6.83
C THR A 173 -24.16 -5.12 -6.76
N ASP A 174 -25.23 -4.37 -6.98
CA ASP A 174 -25.31 -2.93 -6.81
C ASP A 174 -26.64 -2.53 -6.19
N GLY A 175 -26.76 -1.25 -5.82
CA GLY A 175 -27.98 -0.70 -5.29
C GLY A 175 -27.86 0.74 -4.85
N THR A 176 -28.92 1.22 -4.20
CA THR A 176 -28.97 2.56 -3.61
C THR A 176 -29.36 2.49 -2.15
N SER A 177 -28.87 3.44 -1.34
CA SER A 177 -29.26 3.57 0.05
C SER A 177 -29.35 5.04 0.46
N ARG A 178 -30.47 5.43 1.06
CA ARG A 178 -30.66 6.76 1.65
C ARG A 178 -29.81 6.99 2.90
N LYS A 179 -29.11 5.96 3.37
CA LYS A 179 -28.16 6.05 4.50
C LYS A 179 -26.80 6.60 4.07
N ILE A 180 -26.47 6.49 2.78
CA ILE A 180 -25.25 7.07 2.22
C ILE A 180 -25.40 8.59 2.18
N GLN A 181 -24.42 9.29 2.74
CA GLN A 181 -24.43 10.74 2.83
C GLN A 181 -23.81 11.37 1.58
N PRO A 182 -24.22 12.60 1.20
CA PRO A 182 -23.61 13.32 0.09
C PRO A 182 -22.16 13.70 0.39
N SER A 183 -21.47 14.19 -0.63
CA SER A 183 -20.09 14.70 -0.52
C SER A 183 -19.97 15.76 0.59
N GLY A 184 -18.83 15.75 1.28
CA GLY A 184 -18.53 16.66 2.39
C GLY A 184 -19.09 16.22 3.74
N ALA A 185 -19.90 15.18 3.80
CA ALA A 185 -20.36 14.60 5.06
C ALA A 185 -19.44 13.46 5.50
N THR A 186 -19.11 13.45 6.79
CA THR A 186 -18.47 12.29 7.42
C THR A 186 -19.46 11.15 7.54
N GLN A 187 -19.08 9.96 7.13
CA GLN A 187 -19.90 8.77 7.25
C GLN A 187 -19.05 7.53 7.57
N LYS A 188 -19.72 6.49 8.02
CA LYS A 188 -19.11 5.21 8.35
C LYS A 188 -19.62 4.13 7.41
N ILE A 189 -18.71 3.34 6.85
CA ILE A 189 -19.05 2.12 6.12
C ILE A 189 -18.48 0.92 6.85
N GLY A 190 -19.19 -0.22 6.75
CA GLY A 190 -18.75 -1.48 7.37
C GLY A 190 -18.92 -2.64 6.39
N LEU A 191 -17.97 -3.55 6.42
CA LEU A 191 -17.98 -4.79 5.66
C LEU A 191 -17.64 -5.94 6.61
N THR A 192 -18.56 -6.89 6.74
CA THR A 192 -18.25 -8.17 7.37
C THR A 192 -18.09 -9.23 6.29
N CYS A 193 -16.94 -9.90 6.29
CA CYS A 193 -16.66 -11.04 5.44
C CYS A 193 -16.59 -12.27 6.33
N SER A 194 -17.59 -13.13 6.28
CA SER A 194 -17.63 -14.33 7.11
C SER A 194 -18.23 -15.48 6.32
N ASP A 195 -17.57 -16.63 6.36
CA ASP A 195 -17.90 -17.81 5.57
C ASP A 195 -18.09 -17.43 4.07
N SER A 196 -19.25 -17.69 3.50
CA SER A 196 -19.59 -17.36 2.12
C SER A 196 -20.48 -16.12 1.97
N THR A 197 -20.53 -15.25 2.99
CA THR A 197 -21.46 -14.11 3.00
C THR A 197 -20.72 -12.81 3.30
N LEU A 198 -21.08 -11.75 2.57
CA LEU A 198 -20.71 -10.38 2.86
C LEU A 198 -21.91 -9.64 3.47
N TRP A 199 -21.69 -8.91 4.57
CA TRP A 199 -22.68 -8.00 5.15
C TRP A 199 -22.21 -6.57 4.97
N LEU A 200 -23.04 -5.75 4.35
CA LEU A 200 -22.72 -4.37 4.00
C LEU A 200 -23.45 -3.42 4.93
N TYR A 201 -22.70 -2.50 5.53
CA TYR A 201 -23.24 -1.52 6.47
C TYR A 201 -22.94 -0.10 6.00
N VAL A 202 -23.88 0.81 6.28
CA VAL A 202 -23.70 2.26 6.17
C VAL A 202 -24.23 2.89 7.46
N ASN A 203 -23.41 3.70 8.10
CA ASN A 203 -23.72 4.34 9.37
C ASN A 203 -24.33 3.33 10.36
N GLU A 204 -23.64 2.19 10.55
CA GLU A 204 -24.00 1.06 11.44
C GLU A 204 -25.30 0.32 11.05
N THR A 205 -25.96 0.73 9.97
CA THR A 205 -27.16 0.05 9.50
C THR A 205 -26.80 -0.98 8.45
N LEU A 206 -27.20 -2.24 8.66
CA LEU A 206 -27.09 -3.28 7.63
C LEU A 206 -27.99 -2.91 6.44
N ILE A 207 -27.39 -2.78 5.26
CA ILE A 207 -28.13 -2.44 4.02
C ILE A 207 -28.27 -3.64 3.07
N ARG A 208 -27.36 -4.59 3.14
CA ARG A 208 -27.37 -5.75 2.25
C ARG A 208 -26.62 -6.95 2.85
N GLN A 209 -27.06 -8.15 2.49
CA GLN A 209 -26.32 -9.39 2.59
C GLN A 209 -26.10 -9.95 1.19
N VAL A 210 -24.92 -10.48 0.92
CA VAL A 210 -24.52 -10.95 -0.42
C VAL A 210 -23.86 -12.32 -0.28
N ASP A 211 -24.41 -13.31 -0.97
CA ASP A 211 -23.77 -14.64 -1.08
C ASP A 211 -22.64 -14.57 -2.11
N VAL A 212 -21.46 -15.00 -1.69
CA VAL A 212 -20.22 -15.02 -2.50
C VAL A 212 -19.61 -16.43 -2.56
N SER A 213 -20.38 -17.44 -2.27
CA SER A 213 -19.94 -18.87 -2.25
C SER A 213 -19.34 -19.34 -3.57
N SER A 214 -19.72 -18.72 -4.69
CA SER A 214 -19.22 -19.07 -6.03
C SER A 214 -17.80 -18.57 -6.34
N TYR A 215 -17.19 -17.73 -5.48
CA TYR A 215 -15.90 -17.09 -5.76
C TYR A 215 -14.70 -17.78 -5.11
N GLU A 216 -14.92 -18.78 -4.24
CA GLU A 216 -13.88 -19.59 -3.58
C GLU A 216 -12.80 -18.79 -2.81
N LEU A 217 -13.04 -17.50 -2.51
CA LEU A 217 -12.15 -16.69 -1.68
C LEU A 217 -12.47 -16.94 -0.21
N THR A 218 -11.52 -17.51 0.53
CA THR A 218 -11.72 -17.91 1.94
C THR A 218 -11.00 -17.00 2.93
N GLU A 219 -9.84 -16.46 2.54
CA GLU A 219 -9.01 -15.60 3.39
C GLU A 219 -8.16 -14.65 2.54
N GLY A 220 -7.57 -13.65 3.17
CA GLY A 220 -6.65 -12.69 2.55
C GLY A 220 -6.60 -11.37 3.29
N LYS A 221 -5.91 -10.38 2.71
CA LYS A 221 -5.74 -9.06 3.29
C LYS A 221 -7.06 -8.30 3.33
N VAL A 222 -7.08 -7.29 4.18
CA VAL A 222 -8.16 -6.30 4.27
C VAL A 222 -7.63 -4.91 3.99
N GLY A 223 -8.51 -3.97 3.65
CA GLY A 223 -8.05 -2.61 3.39
C GLY A 223 -9.14 -1.64 2.99
N LEU A 224 -8.66 -0.47 2.59
CA LEU A 224 -9.44 0.66 2.09
C LEU A 224 -9.32 0.76 0.58
N ALA A 225 -10.38 1.22 -0.07
CA ALA A 225 -10.41 1.52 -1.49
C ALA A 225 -10.85 2.97 -1.74
N ALA A 226 -10.34 3.55 -2.80
CA ALA A 226 -10.83 4.81 -3.35
C ALA A 226 -10.71 4.79 -4.87
N SER A 227 -11.70 5.31 -5.58
CA SER A 227 -11.62 5.37 -7.04
C SER A 227 -12.11 6.69 -7.60
N SER A 228 -11.43 7.13 -8.69
CA SER A 228 -11.81 8.28 -9.51
C SER A 228 -12.44 7.81 -10.80
N PHE A 229 -13.38 8.61 -11.31
CA PHE A 229 -14.03 8.41 -12.61
C PHE A 229 -13.65 9.56 -13.56
N GLU A 230 -14.53 9.91 -14.50
CA GLU A 230 -14.25 10.95 -15.51
C GLU A 230 -13.87 12.32 -14.94
N ASN A 231 -14.52 12.70 -13.83
CA ASN A 231 -14.32 14.03 -13.25
C ASN A 231 -13.32 13.98 -12.11
N THR A 232 -12.26 14.78 -12.19
CA THR A 232 -11.22 14.94 -11.18
C THR A 232 -10.94 16.43 -10.93
N PRO A 233 -10.27 16.84 -9.85
CA PRO A 233 -9.68 15.96 -8.82
C PRO A 233 -10.72 15.38 -7.86
N ILE A 234 -10.42 14.27 -7.25
CA ILE A 234 -11.15 13.74 -6.11
C ILE A 234 -10.27 13.69 -4.86
N VAL A 235 -10.87 13.84 -3.69
CA VAL A 235 -10.19 13.76 -2.39
C VAL A 235 -11.04 12.94 -1.43
N ILE A 236 -10.51 11.82 -0.97
CA ILE A 236 -11.14 11.00 0.06
C ILE A 236 -10.23 11.00 1.28
N GLY A 237 -10.77 11.37 2.43
CA GLY A 237 -10.07 11.34 3.71
C GLY A 237 -10.68 10.26 4.61
N PHE A 238 -9.89 9.26 4.98
CA PHE A 238 -10.27 8.27 5.98
C PHE A 238 -9.81 8.73 7.36
N ASP A 239 -10.75 8.90 8.29
CA ASP A 239 -10.47 9.27 9.67
C ASP A 239 -9.93 8.08 10.45
N SER A 240 -10.51 6.91 10.22
CA SER A 240 -10.11 5.67 10.89
C SER A 240 -10.54 4.44 10.11
N ILE A 241 -9.87 3.34 10.40
CA ILE A 241 -10.31 1.97 10.07
C ILE A 241 -10.20 1.10 11.32
N THR A 242 -11.25 0.34 11.60
CA THR A 242 -11.28 -0.65 12.68
C THR A 242 -11.39 -2.05 12.08
N ILE A 243 -10.47 -2.92 12.48
CA ILE A 243 -10.46 -4.34 12.13
C ILE A 243 -10.82 -5.12 13.40
N SER A 244 -11.92 -5.86 13.37
CA SER A 244 -12.51 -6.54 14.53
C SER A 244 -13.06 -7.91 14.17
N GLU A 245 -13.37 -8.72 15.17
CA GLU A 245 -14.15 -9.94 14.98
C GLU A 245 -15.52 -9.62 14.36
N PRO A 246 -16.12 -10.56 13.58
CA PRO A 246 -17.41 -10.39 12.92
C PRO A 246 -18.58 -10.07 13.84
#